data_8f20062cc4f7fe6066b781b882ac75b6
#
_entry.id   8f20062cc4f7fe6066b781b882ac75b6
#
_cell.length_a   1.000
_cell.length_b   1.000
_cell.length_c   1.000
_cell.angle_alpha   90.00
_cell.angle_beta   90.00
_cell.angle_gamma   90.00
#
_symmetry.space_group_name_H-M   'P 1'
#
loop_
_entity.id
_entity.type
_entity.pdbx_description
1 polymer ?
#
loop_
_entity_poly.entity_id
_entity_poly.type
_entity_poly.pdbx_seq_one_letter_code
_entity_poly.pdbx_strand_id
1 'polypeptide(L)'
;MSNICFSYEKKGTRVNIFKKYQQRVPCELLSGLANALLNDTIFEIVKGLMEIQHVTEKHLFQQRLQLINKHSMEMQDMLENTNDSTARQKQRIILQQKHKEELKHTDMKLVLQLDQKVSDQQVTLEKAGVPGFFVTNNPLDVKVQMYLLDFILRLSKMHIPP
;
A
#
# COMPACT_ATOMS: atom_id res chain seq x y z
N MET A 1 -23.02 10.21 -26.91
CA MET A 1 -22.24 10.20 -25.64
C MET A 1 -20.75 9.88 -25.83
N SER A 2 -20.21 9.95 -27.04
CA SER A 2 -18.84 9.52 -27.36
C SER A 2 -17.79 10.65 -27.35
N ASN A 3 -18.16 11.88 -27.03
CA ASN A 3 -17.30 13.05 -27.27
C ASN A 3 -16.64 13.69 -26.02
N ILE A 4 -16.92 13.17 -24.82
CA ILE A 4 -16.33 13.74 -23.59
C ILE A 4 -14.92 13.22 -23.31
N CYS A 5 -14.56 12.03 -23.82
CA CYS A 5 -13.19 11.51 -23.73
C CYS A 5 -12.17 12.25 -24.64
N PHE A 6 -12.63 13.05 -25.59
CA PHE A 6 -11.78 13.68 -26.61
C PHE A 6 -11.38 15.13 -26.35
N SER A 7 -11.93 15.81 -25.36
CA SER A 7 -11.61 17.21 -25.08
C SER A 7 -10.26 17.46 -24.41
N TYR A 8 -9.47 16.42 -24.12
CA TYR A 8 -8.12 16.54 -23.56
C TYR A 8 -7.00 16.40 -24.60
N GLU A 9 -7.30 16.61 -25.86
CA GLU A 9 -6.31 16.59 -26.95
C GLU A 9 -5.42 17.85 -26.98
N LYS A 10 -4.60 18.04 -25.96
CA LYS A 10 -3.40 18.90 -26.12
C LYS A 10 -2.27 18.51 -25.16
N LYS A 11 -1.73 17.31 -25.31
CA LYS A 11 -0.34 16.91 -25.03
C LYS A 11 -0.26 15.38 -25.11
N GLY A 12 0.43 14.85 -26.08
CA GLY A 12 0.49 13.40 -26.44
C GLY A 12 0.86 12.42 -25.31
N THR A 13 1.37 12.91 -24.19
CA THR A 13 1.73 12.12 -23.02
C THR A 13 0.52 11.75 -22.13
N ARG A 14 -0.48 12.65 -22.01
CA ARG A 14 -1.71 12.39 -21.25
C ARG A 14 -2.59 11.33 -21.90
N VAL A 15 -2.68 11.33 -23.23
CA VAL A 15 -3.46 10.34 -24.00
C VAL A 15 -2.92 8.92 -23.80
N ASN A 16 -1.60 8.74 -23.70
CA ASN A 16 -1.00 7.43 -23.46
C ASN A 16 -1.29 6.89 -22.06
N ILE A 17 -1.38 7.74 -21.04
CA ILE A 17 -1.73 7.32 -19.69
C ILE A 17 -3.20 6.86 -19.65
N PHE A 18 -4.13 7.62 -20.21
CA PHE A 18 -5.54 7.23 -20.28
C PHE A 18 -5.74 5.88 -20.96
N LYS A 19 -5.11 5.64 -22.10
CA LYS A 19 -5.18 4.37 -22.83
C LYS A 19 -4.72 3.17 -21.99
N LYS A 20 -3.69 3.34 -21.16
CA LYS A 20 -3.19 2.27 -20.28
C LYS A 20 -4.22 1.83 -19.25
N TYR A 21 -5.05 2.76 -18.75
CA TYR A 21 -6.03 2.48 -17.69
C TYR A 21 -7.43 2.14 -18.24
N GLN A 22 -7.78 2.54 -19.44
CA GLN A 22 -9.08 2.25 -20.07
C GLN A 22 -9.42 0.75 -20.13
N GLN A 23 -8.42 -0.12 -20.27
CA GLN A 23 -8.60 -1.58 -20.30
C GLN A 23 -8.85 -2.19 -18.92
N ARG A 24 -8.61 -1.44 -17.84
CA ARG A 24 -8.59 -1.94 -16.45
C ARG A 24 -9.60 -1.22 -15.55
N VAL A 25 -10.10 -0.09 -15.99
CA VAL A 25 -11.02 0.78 -15.24
C VAL A 25 -12.13 1.24 -16.19
N PRO A 26 -13.42 1.21 -15.76
CA PRO A 26 -14.54 1.70 -16.55
C PRO A 26 -14.36 3.14 -17.01
N CYS A 27 -14.74 3.45 -18.24
CA CYS A 27 -14.58 4.79 -18.84
C CYS A 27 -15.35 5.87 -18.07
N GLU A 28 -16.53 5.54 -17.54
CA GLU A 28 -17.35 6.44 -16.72
C GLU A 28 -16.64 6.82 -15.43
N LEU A 29 -15.95 5.86 -14.81
CA LEU A 29 -15.19 6.10 -13.60
C LEU A 29 -13.97 7.02 -13.89
N LEU A 30 -13.27 6.81 -14.99
CA LEU A 30 -12.17 7.69 -15.42
C LEU A 30 -12.65 9.09 -15.76
N SER A 31 -13.83 9.23 -16.39
CA SER A 31 -14.41 10.54 -16.69
C SER A 31 -14.82 11.28 -15.43
N GLY A 32 -15.46 10.59 -14.47
CA GLY A 32 -15.80 11.13 -13.16
C GLY A 32 -14.57 11.58 -12.40
N LEU A 33 -13.52 10.76 -12.42
CA LEU A 33 -12.24 11.09 -11.80
C LEU A 33 -11.59 12.31 -12.45
N ALA A 34 -11.58 12.40 -13.79
CA ALA A 34 -11.04 13.55 -14.49
C ALA A 34 -11.73 14.86 -14.09
N ASN A 35 -13.06 14.85 -13.91
CA ASN A 35 -13.81 15.99 -13.42
C ASN A 35 -13.46 16.34 -11.96
N ALA A 36 -13.32 15.34 -11.09
CA ALA A 36 -12.93 15.53 -9.70
C ALA A 36 -11.52 16.13 -9.58
N LEU A 37 -10.61 15.74 -10.47
CA LEU A 37 -9.21 16.21 -10.51
C LEU A 37 -9.04 17.63 -11.09
N LEU A 38 -10.10 18.31 -11.49
CA LEU A 38 -10.05 19.74 -11.76
C LEU A 38 -9.79 20.56 -10.49
N ASN A 39 -10.05 19.95 -9.33
CA ASN A 39 -9.69 20.51 -8.04
C ASN A 39 -8.35 19.95 -7.58
N ASP A 40 -7.32 20.80 -7.50
CA ASP A 40 -5.96 20.42 -7.09
C ASP A 40 -5.88 19.84 -5.68
N THR A 41 -6.88 20.08 -4.82
CA THR A 41 -6.97 19.55 -3.45
C THR A 41 -6.89 18.03 -3.41
N ILE A 42 -7.45 17.32 -4.41
CA ILE A 42 -7.40 15.86 -4.46
C ILE A 42 -5.96 15.36 -4.64
N PHE A 43 -5.16 16.02 -5.44
CA PHE A 43 -3.75 15.68 -5.61
C PHE A 43 -2.97 15.79 -4.29
N GLU A 44 -3.23 16.85 -3.53
CA GLU A 44 -2.60 17.06 -2.23
C GLU A 44 -3.04 16.01 -1.20
N ILE A 45 -4.33 15.66 -1.17
CA ILE A 45 -4.86 14.59 -0.31
C ILE A 45 -4.19 13.25 -0.65
N VAL A 46 -4.16 12.87 -1.92
CA VAL A 46 -3.56 11.59 -2.35
C VAL A 46 -2.07 11.57 -2.03
N LYS A 47 -1.35 12.65 -2.27
CA LYS A 47 0.06 12.75 -1.95
C LYS A 47 0.32 12.57 -0.45
N GLY A 48 -0.45 13.26 0.40
CA GLY A 48 -0.35 13.12 1.84
C GLY A 48 -0.66 11.70 2.33
N LEU A 49 -1.69 11.05 1.77
CA LEU A 49 -2.03 9.66 2.10
C LEU A 49 -0.90 8.70 1.71
N MET A 50 -0.26 8.89 0.56
CA MET A 50 0.87 8.06 0.13
C MET A 50 2.11 8.26 1.01
N GLU A 51 2.37 9.48 1.46
CA GLU A 51 3.46 9.75 2.41
C GLU A 51 3.21 9.07 3.76
N ILE A 52 1.99 9.14 4.29
CA ILE A 52 1.59 8.45 5.53
C ILE A 52 1.73 6.94 5.36
N GLN A 53 1.27 6.39 4.25
CA GLN A 53 1.42 4.96 3.96
C GLN A 53 2.88 4.54 3.95
N HIS A 54 3.73 5.25 3.22
CA HIS A 54 5.16 4.95 3.11
C HIS A 54 5.86 4.97 4.48
N VAL A 55 5.58 5.98 5.31
CA VAL A 55 6.14 6.07 6.67
C VAL A 55 5.65 4.91 7.54
N THR A 56 4.36 4.56 7.43
CA THR A 56 3.78 3.43 8.17
C THR A 56 4.42 2.11 7.76
N GLU A 57 4.50 1.82 6.46
CA GLU A 57 5.13 0.60 5.93
C GLU A 57 6.59 0.47 6.38
N LYS A 58 7.34 1.56 6.31
CA LYS A 58 8.73 1.59 6.78
C LYS A 58 8.83 1.29 8.28
N HIS A 59 7.96 1.87 9.09
CA HIS A 59 7.93 1.63 10.53
C HIS A 59 7.59 0.18 10.86
N LEU A 60 6.57 -0.39 10.21
CA LEU A 60 6.17 -1.78 10.39
C LEU A 60 7.27 -2.76 9.96
N PHE A 61 7.94 -2.47 8.84
CA PHE A 61 9.08 -3.24 8.38
C PHE A 61 10.24 -3.21 9.40
N GLN A 62 10.53 -2.05 9.98
CA GLN A 62 11.55 -1.93 11.03
C GLN A 62 11.21 -2.73 12.28
N GLN A 63 9.95 -2.74 12.72
CA GLN A 63 9.49 -3.57 13.84
C GLN A 63 9.72 -5.06 13.58
N ARG A 64 9.38 -5.52 12.38
CA ARG A 64 9.63 -6.90 11.97
C ARG A 64 11.11 -7.26 11.97
N LEU A 65 11.94 -6.37 11.42
CA LEU A 65 13.39 -6.56 11.37
C LEU A 65 14.01 -6.60 12.76
N GLN A 66 13.56 -5.76 13.70
CA GLN A 66 14.01 -5.78 15.08
C GLN A 66 13.71 -7.12 15.76
N LEU A 67 12.52 -7.69 15.52
CA LEU A 67 12.17 -9.01 16.04
C LEU A 67 13.07 -10.11 15.46
N ILE A 68 13.35 -10.09 14.16
CA ILE A 68 14.25 -11.05 13.50
C ILE A 68 15.67 -10.94 14.07
N ASN A 69 16.18 -9.74 14.29
CA ASN A 69 17.49 -9.53 14.89
C ASN A 69 17.54 -10.03 16.33
N LYS A 70 16.48 -9.78 17.12
CA LYS A 70 16.35 -10.32 18.48
C LYS A 70 16.41 -11.86 18.47
N HIS A 71 15.67 -12.51 17.57
CA HIS A 71 15.67 -13.97 17.43
C HIS A 71 17.06 -14.51 17.04
N SER A 72 17.79 -13.78 16.17
CA SER A 72 19.16 -14.16 15.80
C SER A 72 20.11 -14.09 17.00
N MET A 73 20.01 -13.05 17.81
CA MET A 73 20.81 -12.90 19.02
C MET A 73 20.47 -13.99 20.04
N GLU A 74 19.21 -14.24 20.32
CA GLU A 74 18.78 -15.31 21.24
C GLU A 74 19.29 -16.70 20.80
N MET A 75 19.31 -16.96 19.50
CA MET A 75 19.85 -18.20 18.93
C MET A 75 21.36 -18.29 19.13
N GLN A 76 22.10 -17.22 18.89
CA GLN A 76 23.52 -17.15 19.08
C GLN A 76 23.91 -17.36 20.57
N ASP A 77 23.25 -16.64 21.47
CA ASP A 77 23.48 -16.75 22.91
C ASP A 77 23.23 -18.19 23.40
N MET A 78 22.17 -18.85 22.90
CA MET A 78 21.90 -20.24 23.22
C MET A 78 23.01 -21.17 22.76
N LEU A 79 23.58 -20.94 21.55
CA LEU A 79 24.66 -21.74 21.00
C LEU A 79 25.97 -21.58 21.78
N GLU A 80 26.26 -20.38 22.26
CA GLU A 80 27.46 -20.07 23.03
C GLU A 80 27.40 -20.62 24.47
N ASN A 81 26.22 -20.60 25.08
CA ASN A 81 26.03 -20.99 26.48
C ASN A 81 25.74 -22.49 26.69
N THR A 82 25.49 -23.26 25.64
CA THR A 82 25.15 -24.68 25.75
C THR A 82 26.27 -25.55 25.21
N ASN A 83 27.00 -26.23 26.12
CA ASN A 83 28.17 -27.06 25.76
C ASN A 83 27.77 -28.50 25.37
N ASP A 84 26.68 -29.05 25.90
CA ASP A 84 26.22 -30.37 25.56
C ASP A 84 25.49 -30.40 24.20
N SER A 85 25.98 -31.26 23.30
CA SER A 85 25.44 -31.41 21.94
C SER A 85 23.97 -31.80 21.90
N THR A 86 23.55 -32.71 22.77
CA THR A 86 22.17 -33.22 22.81
C THR A 86 21.21 -32.14 23.38
N ALA A 87 21.63 -31.47 24.45
CA ALA A 87 20.88 -30.36 25.04
C ALA A 87 20.77 -29.20 24.05
N ARG A 88 21.85 -28.85 23.35
CA ARG A 88 21.88 -27.82 22.30
C ARG A 88 20.85 -28.08 21.20
N GLN A 89 20.78 -29.32 20.69
CA GLN A 89 19.83 -29.68 19.65
C GLN A 89 18.37 -29.56 20.10
N LYS A 90 18.04 -29.99 21.32
CA LYS A 90 16.71 -29.86 21.92
C LYS A 90 16.32 -28.38 22.09
N GLN A 91 17.19 -27.60 22.69
CA GLN A 91 16.95 -26.15 22.90
C GLN A 91 16.77 -25.41 21.59
N ARG A 92 17.57 -25.74 20.56
CA ARG A 92 17.46 -25.15 19.23
C ARG A 92 16.05 -25.35 18.64
N ILE A 93 15.52 -26.57 18.70
CA ILE A 93 14.18 -26.89 18.19
C ILE A 93 13.10 -26.08 18.92
N ILE A 94 13.18 -26.04 20.26
CA ILE A 94 12.23 -25.29 21.08
C ILE A 94 12.29 -23.81 20.76
N LEU A 95 13.49 -23.25 20.65
CA LEU A 95 13.68 -21.82 20.36
C LEU A 95 13.22 -21.46 18.92
N GLN A 96 13.50 -22.31 17.95
CA GLN A 96 13.00 -22.13 16.57
C GLN A 96 11.46 -22.14 16.52
N GLN A 97 10.81 -23.03 17.25
CA GLN A 97 9.35 -23.06 17.31
C GLN A 97 8.79 -21.80 17.98
N LYS A 98 9.38 -21.37 19.09
CA LYS A 98 9.01 -20.11 19.78
C LYS A 98 9.15 -18.91 18.81
N HIS A 99 10.30 -18.77 18.15
CA HIS A 99 10.54 -17.67 17.20
C HIS A 99 9.56 -17.68 16.02
N LYS A 100 9.21 -18.86 15.51
CA LYS A 100 8.21 -19.00 14.45
C LYS A 100 6.84 -18.51 14.87
N GLU A 101 6.40 -18.86 16.10
CA GLU A 101 5.11 -18.41 16.64
C GLU A 101 5.10 -16.90 16.91
N GLU A 102 6.18 -16.36 17.48
CA GLU A 102 6.31 -14.91 17.74
C GLU A 102 6.28 -14.12 16.42
N LEU A 103 7.01 -14.59 15.40
CA LEU A 103 7.03 -13.92 14.09
C LEU A 103 5.67 -13.96 13.43
N LYS A 104 5.00 -15.12 13.43
CA LYS A 104 3.64 -15.26 12.90
C LYS A 104 2.65 -14.31 13.59
N HIS A 105 2.70 -14.23 14.92
CA HIS A 105 1.83 -13.35 15.68
C HIS A 105 2.11 -11.87 15.37
N THR A 106 3.37 -11.49 15.24
CA THR A 106 3.78 -10.14 14.85
C THR A 106 3.31 -9.83 13.44
N ASP A 107 3.55 -10.72 12.46
CA ASP A 107 3.12 -10.51 11.07
C ASP A 107 1.60 -10.32 10.97
N MET A 108 0.80 -11.08 11.75
CA MET A 108 -0.65 -10.87 11.83
C MET A 108 -1.02 -9.46 12.33
N LYS A 109 -0.34 -8.97 13.37
CA LYS A 109 -0.57 -7.60 13.88
C LYS A 109 -0.19 -6.54 12.84
N LEU A 110 0.92 -6.74 12.13
CA LEU A 110 1.36 -5.80 11.08
C LEU A 110 0.37 -5.75 9.92
N VAL A 111 -0.16 -6.89 9.49
CA VAL A 111 -1.20 -6.97 8.45
C VAL A 111 -2.46 -6.23 8.87
N LEU A 112 -2.94 -6.41 10.10
CA LEU A 112 -4.11 -5.69 10.60
C LEU A 112 -3.90 -4.16 10.60
N GLN A 113 -2.69 -3.69 10.93
CA GLN A 113 -2.38 -2.27 10.89
C GLN A 113 -2.35 -1.73 9.45
N LEU A 114 -1.85 -2.51 8.48
CA LEU A 114 -1.89 -2.15 7.06
C LEU A 114 -3.32 -2.11 6.53
N ASP A 115 -4.14 -3.11 6.86
CA ASP A 115 -5.56 -3.16 6.46
C ASP A 115 -6.33 -1.95 7.02
N GLN A 116 -6.05 -1.57 8.26
CA GLN A 116 -6.65 -0.36 8.85
C GLN A 116 -6.24 0.90 8.08
N LYS A 117 -4.97 1.01 7.65
CA LYS A 117 -4.51 2.15 6.85
C LYS A 117 -5.17 2.20 5.48
N VAL A 118 -5.38 1.06 4.84
CA VAL A 118 -6.13 1.00 3.57
C VAL A 118 -7.56 1.47 3.78
N SER A 119 -8.24 1.02 4.83
CA SER A 119 -9.58 1.46 5.17
C SER A 119 -9.65 2.97 5.44
N ASP A 120 -8.70 3.53 6.20
CA ASP A 120 -8.62 4.97 6.46
C ASP A 120 -8.44 5.80 5.19
N GLN A 121 -7.64 5.30 4.23
CA GLN A 121 -7.46 5.92 2.92
C GLN A 121 -8.76 5.89 2.11
N GLN A 122 -9.45 4.76 2.07
CA GLN A 122 -10.73 4.61 1.38
C GLN A 122 -11.76 5.61 1.92
N VAL A 123 -11.92 5.71 3.24
CA VAL A 123 -12.82 6.66 3.91
C VAL A 123 -12.45 8.11 3.56
N THR A 124 -11.16 8.44 3.57
CA THR A 124 -10.70 9.81 3.30
C THR A 124 -11.02 10.21 1.86
N LEU A 125 -10.74 9.33 0.89
CA LEU A 125 -10.97 9.60 -0.53
C LEU A 125 -12.47 9.59 -0.89
N GLU A 126 -13.27 8.73 -0.26
CA GLU A 126 -14.73 8.75 -0.37
C GLU A 126 -15.31 10.08 0.11
N LYS A 127 -14.90 10.55 1.30
CA LYS A 127 -15.33 11.86 1.86
C LYS A 127 -14.87 13.05 1.02
N ALA A 128 -13.72 12.94 0.36
CA ALA A 128 -13.23 13.95 -0.57
C ALA A 128 -14.00 13.96 -1.91
N GLY A 129 -14.94 13.04 -2.12
CA GLY A 129 -15.73 12.94 -3.35
C GLY A 129 -14.98 12.35 -4.53
N VAL A 130 -13.92 11.56 -4.28
CA VAL A 130 -13.16 10.91 -5.36
C VAL A 130 -13.93 9.67 -5.86
N PRO A 131 -14.34 9.62 -7.13
CA PRO A 131 -15.10 8.52 -7.68
C PRO A 131 -14.36 7.19 -7.56
N GLY A 132 -15.10 6.12 -7.25
CA GLY A 132 -14.56 4.75 -7.14
C GLY A 132 -13.96 4.40 -5.79
N PHE A 133 -13.95 5.34 -4.83
CA PHE A 133 -13.49 5.08 -3.47
C PHE A 133 -14.67 4.92 -2.51
N PHE A 134 -14.68 3.79 -1.83
CA PHE A 134 -15.61 3.40 -0.77
C PHE A 134 -14.94 2.32 0.07
N VAL A 135 -15.39 2.12 1.28
CA VAL A 135 -14.81 1.11 2.17
C VAL A 135 -15.16 -0.29 1.66
N THR A 136 -14.16 -1.06 1.30
CA THR A 136 -14.32 -2.42 0.80
C THR A 136 -13.08 -3.27 1.10
N ASN A 137 -13.28 -4.55 1.32
CA ASN A 137 -12.22 -5.57 1.39
C ASN A 137 -12.26 -6.54 0.20
N ASN A 138 -13.13 -6.29 -0.77
CA ASN A 138 -13.19 -7.08 -2.00
C ASN A 138 -11.90 -6.85 -2.82
N PRO A 139 -11.13 -7.90 -3.14
CA PRO A 139 -9.86 -7.77 -3.86
C PRO A 139 -9.97 -7.08 -5.23
N LEU A 140 -11.11 -7.24 -5.92
CA LEU A 140 -11.34 -6.60 -7.22
C LEU A 140 -11.53 -5.10 -7.08
N ASP A 141 -12.31 -4.67 -6.10
CA ASP A 141 -12.54 -3.24 -5.83
C ASP A 141 -11.23 -2.57 -5.37
N VAL A 142 -10.52 -3.20 -4.44
CA VAL A 142 -9.21 -2.72 -3.96
C VAL A 142 -8.23 -2.58 -5.13
N LYS A 143 -8.21 -3.55 -6.05
CA LYS A 143 -7.35 -3.48 -7.25
C LYS A 143 -7.71 -2.30 -8.15
N VAL A 144 -8.99 -2.03 -8.36
CA VAL A 144 -9.45 -0.86 -9.12
C VAL A 144 -9.01 0.43 -8.43
N GLN A 145 -9.20 0.53 -7.11
CA GLN A 145 -8.76 1.68 -6.32
C GLN A 145 -7.25 1.91 -6.40
N MET A 146 -6.44 0.85 -6.39
CA MET A 146 -4.99 0.96 -6.61
C MET A 146 -4.65 1.53 -7.99
N TYR A 147 -5.37 1.14 -9.04
CA TYR A 147 -5.18 1.73 -10.38
C TYR A 147 -5.57 3.21 -10.41
N LEU A 148 -6.66 3.59 -9.73
CA LEU A 148 -7.07 4.98 -9.63
C LEU A 148 -6.02 5.84 -8.91
N LEU A 149 -5.46 5.35 -7.80
CA LEU A 149 -4.37 6.02 -7.09
C LEU A 149 -3.13 6.19 -7.95
N ASP A 150 -2.69 5.13 -8.65
CA ASP A 150 -1.54 5.20 -9.56
C ASP A 150 -1.78 6.22 -10.69
N PHE A 151 -2.99 6.27 -11.22
CA PHE A 151 -3.39 7.24 -12.24
C PHE A 151 -3.31 8.68 -11.70
N ILE A 152 -3.86 8.95 -10.52
CA ILE A 152 -3.83 10.28 -9.87
C ILE A 152 -2.38 10.72 -9.64
N LEU A 153 -1.55 9.84 -9.09
CA LEU A 153 -0.13 10.12 -8.80
C LEU A 153 0.67 10.40 -10.07
N ARG A 154 0.39 9.71 -11.17
CA ARG A 154 1.05 9.96 -12.45
C ARG A 154 0.63 11.30 -13.03
N LEU A 155 -0.65 11.65 -12.94
CA LEU A 155 -1.13 12.96 -13.38
C LEU A 155 -0.51 14.10 -12.56
N SER A 156 -0.38 13.94 -11.24
CA SER A 156 0.22 14.95 -10.37
C SER A 156 1.69 15.25 -10.74
N LYS A 157 2.44 14.22 -11.16
CA LYS A 157 3.83 14.39 -11.64
C LYS A 157 3.94 15.08 -12.99
N MET A 158 2.84 15.16 -13.75
CA MET A 158 2.78 15.82 -15.06
C MET A 158 2.30 17.27 -14.94
N HIS A 159 1.98 17.74 -13.75
CA HIS A 159 1.66 19.13 -13.48
C HIS A 159 2.96 19.95 -13.61
N ILE A 160 3.24 20.38 -14.84
CA ILE A 160 4.29 21.34 -15.13
C ILE A 160 3.72 22.68 -14.67
N PRO A 161 4.41 23.43 -13.79
CA PRO A 161 3.99 24.78 -13.46
C PRO A 161 3.89 25.63 -14.74
N PRO A 162 3.03 26.64 -14.75
CA PRO A 162 2.80 27.50 -15.88
C PRO A 162 4.05 28.22 -16.37
#